data_d3fb7f5e0cc39d9db1176809f5d9503a
#
_entry.id   d3fb7f5e0cc39d9db1176809f5d9503a
#
_cell.length_a   1.000
_cell.length_b   1.000
_cell.length_c   1.000
_cell.angle_alpha   90.00
_cell.angle_beta   90.00
_cell.angle_gamma   90.00
#
_symmetry.space_group_name_H-M   'P 1'
#
loop_
_entity.id
_entity.type
_entity.pdbx_description
1 polymer ?
#
loop_
_entity_poly.entity_id
_entity_poly.type
_entity_poly.pdbx_seq_one_letter_code
_entity_poly.pdbx_strand_id
1 'polypeptide(L)'
;MARTGGAGRIQNVLRELDVIDSHFDRRAVDLVRRRLISVLGSVSSDKPVSSRLGARLAGRPYDEHRIQLLSSLVTTLDNTAPEPIPELGPASRWRWLAFFEAYFSNFIEGTEFGVEEARSIVVEGFVPSARPEDAHDVAATYRLVSDPSTRSRTPSTAESLLDMLRTQHAMLLAAHPDKRPGEFKNRPNYAGGYEFVAPELVEGTLRRGFEILDPLTDPFQRAVALMFLITECHPFDDGNGRLARAISNAALTAGGQVRIIIPTVYRNNYLAALSGLSNRAGAGESLIAVLRFAQRWTARIDWSDYDQANEQLTVTNAFIDPGLADRTGQQLKLPAF
;
A
#
# COMPACT_ATOMS: atom_id res chain seq x y z
N MET A 1 -10.02 27.49 -3.75
CA MET A 1 -11.04 28.02 -4.69
C MET A 1 -11.56 26.97 -5.65
N ALA A 2 -10.71 26.19 -6.34
CA ALA A 2 -11.21 25.09 -7.21
C ALA A 2 -11.95 23.96 -6.46
N ARG A 3 -11.74 23.84 -5.15
CA ARG A 3 -12.34 22.79 -4.28
C ARG A 3 -13.81 23.01 -3.91
N THR A 4 -14.34 24.22 -3.98
CA THR A 4 -15.65 24.57 -3.38
C THR A 4 -16.57 25.41 -4.24
N GLY A 5 -16.37 25.50 -5.55
CA GLY A 5 -17.26 26.32 -6.37
C GLY A 5 -16.91 26.40 -7.85
N GLY A 6 -15.98 25.59 -8.31
CA GLY A 6 -15.69 25.44 -9.73
C GLY A 6 -15.30 26.73 -10.48
N ALA A 7 -15.43 26.66 -11.81
CA ALA A 7 -15.09 27.76 -12.72
C ALA A 7 -15.83 29.07 -12.43
N GLY A 8 -17.11 29.00 -11.98
CA GLY A 8 -17.91 30.17 -11.69
C GLY A 8 -17.34 31.05 -10.56
N ARG A 9 -16.76 30.45 -9.55
CA ARG A 9 -16.16 31.21 -8.44
C ARG A 9 -14.86 31.90 -8.85
N ILE A 10 -14.07 31.28 -9.70
CA ILE A 10 -12.85 31.89 -10.26
C ILE A 10 -13.23 33.04 -11.20
N GLN A 11 -14.27 32.92 -12.02
CA GLN A 11 -14.79 33.98 -12.87
C GLN A 11 -15.30 35.19 -12.06
N ASN A 12 -15.94 34.93 -10.89
CA ASN A 12 -16.34 36.01 -9.98
C ASN A 12 -15.13 36.76 -9.42
N VAL A 13 -14.10 36.02 -8.94
CA VAL A 13 -12.86 36.64 -8.44
C VAL A 13 -12.16 37.43 -9.52
N LEU A 14 -12.16 36.99 -10.80
CA LEU A 14 -11.61 37.74 -11.91
C LEU A 14 -12.36 39.06 -12.11
N ARG A 15 -13.71 39.07 -12.01
CA ARG A 15 -14.51 40.29 -12.12
C ARG A 15 -14.27 41.24 -10.95
N GLU A 16 -14.15 40.72 -9.72
CA GLU A 16 -13.80 41.53 -8.55
C GLU A 16 -12.38 42.15 -8.68
N LEU A 17 -11.44 41.41 -9.24
CA LEU A 17 -10.08 41.88 -9.50
C LEU A 17 -10.08 43.05 -10.50
N ASP A 18 -10.98 43.05 -11.49
CA ASP A 18 -11.12 44.18 -12.43
C ASP A 18 -11.61 45.46 -11.78
N VAL A 19 -12.39 45.34 -10.69
CA VAL A 19 -12.93 46.49 -9.93
C VAL A 19 -11.86 47.12 -9.05
N ILE A 20 -10.92 46.33 -8.52
CA ILE A 20 -9.90 46.80 -7.55
C ILE A 20 -8.51 47.02 -8.19
N ASP A 21 -8.36 46.75 -9.50
CA ASP A 21 -7.09 46.82 -10.24
C ASP A 21 -6.34 48.14 -10.01
N SER A 22 -7.05 49.27 -10.00
CA SER A 22 -6.45 50.59 -9.83
C SER A 22 -5.84 50.86 -8.45
N HIS A 23 -6.10 50.00 -7.45
CA HIS A 23 -5.65 50.19 -6.07
C HIS A 23 -4.37 49.37 -5.74
N PHE A 24 -3.87 48.56 -6.68
CA PHE A 24 -2.75 47.66 -6.46
C PHE A 24 -1.68 47.79 -7.54
N ASP A 25 -0.49 47.25 -7.25
CA ASP A 25 0.59 47.19 -8.24
C ASP A 25 0.12 46.36 -9.46
N ARG A 26 0.19 47.01 -10.64
CA ARG A 26 -0.29 46.45 -11.91
C ARG A 26 0.36 45.10 -12.26
N ARG A 27 1.65 44.91 -11.93
CA ARG A 27 2.36 43.62 -12.19
C ARG A 27 1.83 42.53 -11.31
N ALA A 28 1.51 42.85 -10.06
CA ALA A 28 0.91 41.89 -9.11
C ALA A 28 -0.49 41.48 -9.57
N VAL A 29 -1.33 42.44 -9.99
CA VAL A 29 -2.67 42.18 -10.50
C VAL A 29 -2.63 41.31 -11.77
N ASP A 30 -1.76 41.63 -12.73
CA ASP A 30 -1.59 40.87 -13.95
C ASP A 30 -1.07 39.47 -13.70
N LEU A 31 -0.21 39.30 -12.70
CA LEU A 31 0.23 37.96 -12.27
C LEU A 31 -0.92 37.13 -11.72
N VAL A 32 -1.73 37.66 -10.79
CA VAL A 32 -2.89 37.02 -10.21
C VAL A 32 -3.91 36.68 -11.29
N ARG A 33 -4.21 37.62 -12.19
CA ARG A 33 -5.15 37.45 -13.32
C ARG A 33 -4.71 36.27 -14.21
N ARG A 34 -3.46 36.25 -14.67
CA ARG A 34 -2.90 35.19 -15.49
C ARG A 34 -3.02 33.81 -14.79
N ARG A 35 -2.76 33.77 -13.49
CA ARG A 35 -2.91 32.51 -12.70
C ARG A 35 -4.33 32.04 -12.59
N LEU A 36 -5.29 32.96 -12.39
CA LEU A 36 -6.71 32.57 -12.32
C LEU A 36 -7.23 32.11 -13.67
N ILE A 37 -6.85 32.76 -14.77
CA ILE A 37 -7.20 32.38 -16.15
C ILE A 37 -6.58 31.03 -16.51
N SER A 38 -5.32 30.77 -16.11
CA SER A 38 -4.67 29.48 -16.30
C SER A 38 -5.42 28.33 -15.57
N VAL A 39 -5.97 28.61 -14.39
CA VAL A 39 -6.80 27.62 -13.65
C VAL A 39 -8.13 27.31 -14.34
N LEU A 40 -8.66 28.26 -15.14
CA LEU A 40 -9.87 28.04 -15.96
C LEU A 40 -9.61 27.27 -17.25
N GLY A 41 -8.33 27.00 -17.59
CA GLY A 41 -7.99 26.36 -18.88
C GLY A 41 -8.21 27.21 -20.12
N SER A 42 -8.45 28.52 -19.93
CA SER A 42 -8.83 29.43 -21.02
C SER A 42 -7.64 29.95 -21.82
N VAL A 43 -6.39 29.76 -21.34
CA VAL A 43 -5.14 30.14 -22.03
C VAL A 43 -4.06 29.11 -21.75
N SER A 44 -3.56 28.45 -22.78
CA SER A 44 -2.62 27.32 -22.69
C SER A 44 -1.13 27.71 -22.73
N SER A 45 -0.76 28.96 -22.53
CA SER A 45 0.61 29.40 -22.81
C SER A 45 1.58 29.44 -21.62
N ASP A 46 1.09 29.43 -20.38
CA ASP A 46 1.95 29.49 -19.20
C ASP A 46 2.10 28.11 -18.57
N LYS A 47 3.35 27.61 -18.45
CA LYS A 47 3.65 26.40 -17.67
C LYS A 47 3.14 26.57 -16.24
N PRO A 48 2.50 25.54 -15.65
CA PRO A 48 2.01 25.61 -14.29
C PRO A 48 3.16 25.91 -13.31
N VAL A 49 2.93 26.80 -12.35
CA VAL A 49 3.94 27.25 -11.36
C VAL A 49 4.43 26.12 -10.47
N SER A 50 3.59 25.07 -10.30
CA SER A 50 3.93 23.90 -9.51
C SER A 50 3.33 22.64 -10.14
N SER A 51 3.97 21.51 -9.90
CA SER A 51 3.47 20.17 -10.31
C SER A 51 2.03 19.93 -9.83
N ARG A 52 1.70 20.39 -8.61
CA ARG A 52 0.36 20.31 -8.02
C ARG A 52 -0.70 21.07 -8.82
N LEU A 53 -0.38 22.29 -9.26
CA LEU A 53 -1.31 23.07 -10.09
C LEU A 53 -1.47 22.42 -11.46
N GLY A 54 -0.37 21.94 -12.05
CA GLY A 54 -0.39 21.19 -13.31
C GLY A 54 -1.28 19.96 -13.25
N ALA A 55 -1.14 19.15 -12.20
CA ALA A 55 -1.95 17.97 -11.97
C ALA A 55 -3.45 18.31 -11.84
N ARG A 56 -3.80 19.38 -11.12
CA ARG A 56 -5.19 19.85 -11.01
C ARG A 56 -5.77 20.32 -12.33
N LEU A 57 -4.99 21.04 -13.13
CA LEU A 57 -5.39 21.51 -14.45
C LEU A 57 -5.60 20.32 -15.42
N ALA A 58 -4.79 19.26 -15.26
CA ALA A 58 -4.93 18.00 -16.01
C ALA A 58 -6.05 17.09 -15.48
N GLY A 59 -6.83 17.53 -14.48
CA GLY A 59 -7.89 16.70 -13.86
C GLY A 59 -7.39 15.56 -13.01
N ARG A 60 -6.12 15.57 -12.58
CA ARG A 60 -5.46 14.52 -11.78
C ARG A 60 -4.88 15.09 -10.47
N PRO A 61 -5.71 15.68 -9.59
CA PRO A 61 -5.21 16.25 -8.33
C PRO A 61 -4.70 15.14 -7.41
N TYR A 62 -3.66 15.41 -6.62
CA TYR A 62 -3.07 14.47 -5.67
C TYR A 62 -2.88 15.09 -4.29
N ASP A 63 -2.69 14.24 -3.27
CA ASP A 63 -2.39 14.66 -1.90
C ASP A 63 -0.89 14.96 -1.76
N GLU A 64 -0.56 16.24 -1.64
CA GLU A 64 0.82 16.73 -1.54
C GLU A 64 1.53 16.20 -0.29
N HIS A 65 0.83 16.12 0.85
CA HIS A 65 1.42 15.64 2.09
C HIS A 65 1.84 14.19 1.98
N ARG A 66 0.96 13.33 1.43
CA ARG A 66 1.27 11.91 1.21
C ARG A 66 2.42 11.69 0.22
N ILE A 67 2.47 12.52 -0.79
CA ILE A 67 3.58 12.52 -1.76
C ILE A 67 4.90 12.92 -1.10
N GLN A 68 4.90 13.89 -0.18
CA GLN A 68 6.09 14.27 0.57
C GLN A 68 6.58 13.15 1.50
N LEU A 69 5.67 12.45 2.21
CA LEU A 69 6.02 11.29 3.03
C LEU A 69 6.67 10.19 2.19
N LEU A 70 6.05 9.85 1.06
CA LEU A 70 6.60 8.85 0.14
C LEU A 70 7.96 9.28 -0.44
N SER A 71 8.11 10.54 -0.84
CA SER A 71 9.39 11.06 -1.36
C SER A 71 10.50 10.97 -0.32
N SER A 72 10.19 11.24 0.96
CA SER A 72 11.14 11.06 2.06
C SER A 72 11.55 9.59 2.23
N LEU A 73 10.59 8.66 2.16
CA LEU A 73 10.88 7.22 2.21
C LEU A 73 11.75 6.79 1.02
N VAL A 74 11.40 7.22 -0.20
CA VAL A 74 12.18 6.89 -1.42
C VAL A 74 13.61 7.39 -1.32
N THR A 75 13.81 8.62 -0.82
CA THR A 75 15.15 9.16 -0.57
C THR A 75 15.95 8.31 0.43
N THR A 76 15.30 7.85 1.51
CA THR A 76 15.94 6.97 2.50
C THR A 76 16.31 5.62 1.88
N LEU A 77 15.40 5.02 1.09
CA LEU A 77 15.63 3.76 0.39
C LEU A 77 16.75 3.86 -0.63
N ASP A 78 16.77 4.88 -1.46
CA ASP A 78 17.79 5.11 -2.50
C ASP A 78 19.19 5.29 -1.90
N ASN A 79 19.28 5.90 -0.71
CA ASN A 79 20.53 6.03 0.04
C ASN A 79 20.92 4.79 0.85
N THR A 80 20.07 3.75 0.90
CA THR A 80 20.35 2.50 1.60
C THR A 80 20.98 1.50 0.64
N ALA A 81 22.12 0.95 0.98
CA ALA A 81 22.77 -0.07 0.15
C ALA A 81 21.85 -1.29 -0.07
N PRO A 82 21.66 -1.76 -1.30
CA PRO A 82 20.90 -2.97 -1.57
C PRO A 82 21.50 -4.19 -0.86
N GLU A 83 20.61 -4.99 -0.25
CA GLU A 83 20.96 -6.26 0.40
C GLU A 83 20.01 -7.34 -0.15
N PRO A 84 20.27 -7.89 -1.34
CA PRO A 84 19.40 -8.87 -1.95
C PRO A 84 19.38 -10.18 -1.16
N ILE A 85 18.18 -10.71 -0.90
CA ILE A 85 17.98 -12.04 -0.33
C ILE A 85 17.35 -12.89 -1.42
N PRO A 86 18.16 -13.69 -2.15
CA PRO A 86 17.67 -14.44 -3.30
C PRO A 86 16.72 -15.56 -2.91
N GLU A 87 15.70 -15.78 -3.75
CA GLU A 87 14.80 -16.91 -3.64
C GLU A 87 15.45 -18.15 -4.27
N LEU A 88 15.96 -19.05 -3.45
CA LEU A 88 16.72 -20.24 -3.89
C LEU A 88 15.97 -21.56 -3.68
N GLY A 89 14.73 -21.51 -3.17
CA GLY A 89 13.99 -22.72 -2.83
C GLY A 89 13.34 -23.43 -4.03
N PRO A 90 13.02 -24.74 -3.88
CA PRO A 90 12.33 -25.49 -4.91
C PRO A 90 10.90 -24.98 -5.15
N ALA A 91 10.36 -25.24 -6.35
CA ALA A 91 9.00 -24.78 -6.71
C ALA A 91 7.90 -25.34 -5.77
N SER A 92 8.11 -26.49 -5.14
CA SER A 92 7.17 -27.08 -4.17
C SER A 92 6.89 -26.22 -2.95
N ARG A 93 7.84 -25.38 -2.55
CA ARG A 93 7.70 -24.47 -1.39
C ARG A 93 6.61 -23.41 -1.57
N TRP A 94 6.23 -23.07 -2.81
CA TRP A 94 5.23 -22.04 -3.08
C TRP A 94 3.88 -22.34 -2.47
N ARG A 95 3.51 -23.61 -2.34
CA ARG A 95 2.24 -24.01 -1.73
C ARG A 95 2.13 -23.52 -0.29
N TRP A 96 3.13 -23.82 0.52
CA TRP A 96 3.08 -23.53 1.95
C TRP A 96 3.53 -22.12 2.29
N LEU A 97 4.48 -21.58 1.56
CA LEU A 97 4.81 -20.16 1.64
C LEU A 97 3.59 -19.27 1.36
N ALA A 98 2.86 -19.53 0.27
CA ALA A 98 1.65 -18.79 -0.07
C ALA A 98 0.53 -19.00 0.96
N PHE A 99 0.40 -20.22 1.51
CA PHE A 99 -0.56 -20.52 2.57
C PHE A 99 -0.29 -19.65 3.81
N PHE A 100 0.92 -19.66 4.32
CA PHE A 100 1.24 -18.90 5.53
C PHE A 100 1.29 -17.39 5.26
N GLU A 101 1.65 -16.96 4.07
CA GLU A 101 1.50 -15.56 3.67
C GLU A 101 0.04 -15.10 3.74
N ALA A 102 -0.88 -15.89 3.20
CA ALA A 102 -2.31 -15.60 3.26
C ALA A 102 -2.84 -15.65 4.69
N TYR A 103 -2.47 -16.66 5.46
CA TYR A 103 -2.84 -16.84 6.86
C TYR A 103 -2.48 -15.61 7.70
N PHE A 104 -1.20 -15.25 7.74
CA PHE A 104 -0.74 -14.10 8.52
C PHE A 104 -1.26 -12.76 7.98
N SER A 105 -1.39 -12.63 6.67
CA SER A 105 -1.93 -11.40 6.06
C SER A 105 -3.38 -11.14 6.47
N ASN A 106 -4.21 -12.17 6.57
CA ASN A 106 -5.58 -12.03 7.04
C ASN A 106 -5.64 -11.80 8.55
N PHE A 107 -4.77 -12.43 9.33
CA PHE A 107 -4.68 -12.19 10.77
C PHE A 107 -4.40 -10.71 11.10
N ILE A 108 -3.53 -10.04 10.34
CA ILE A 108 -3.24 -8.62 10.53
C ILE A 108 -4.51 -7.76 10.41
N GLU A 109 -5.40 -8.12 9.52
CA GLU A 109 -6.68 -7.42 9.27
C GLU A 109 -7.82 -7.84 10.22
N GLY A 110 -7.56 -8.76 11.14
CA GLY A 110 -8.53 -9.21 12.15
C GLY A 110 -9.35 -10.45 11.75
N THR A 111 -9.04 -11.09 10.62
CA THR A 111 -9.62 -12.39 10.25
C THR A 111 -8.80 -13.50 10.92
N GLU A 112 -9.28 -13.94 12.08
CA GLU A 112 -8.57 -14.91 12.92
C GLU A 112 -9.19 -16.31 12.80
N PHE A 113 -8.42 -17.25 12.25
CA PHE A 113 -8.68 -18.70 12.26
C PHE A 113 -7.52 -19.40 12.96
N GLY A 114 -7.81 -20.59 13.52
CA GLY A 114 -6.74 -21.51 13.87
C GLY A 114 -6.00 -21.96 12.59
N VAL A 115 -4.71 -22.27 12.69
CA VAL A 115 -3.90 -22.59 11.50
C VAL A 115 -4.42 -23.81 10.75
N GLU A 116 -4.89 -24.85 11.47
CA GLU A 116 -5.48 -26.05 10.86
C GLU A 116 -6.84 -25.78 10.20
N GLU A 117 -7.66 -24.90 10.79
CA GLU A 117 -8.92 -24.47 10.18
C GLU A 117 -8.67 -23.70 8.89
N ALA A 118 -7.72 -22.76 8.91
CA ALA A 118 -7.29 -22.03 7.70
C ALA A 118 -6.73 -22.98 6.62
N ARG A 119 -6.00 -24.04 7.03
CA ARG A 119 -5.52 -25.08 6.12
C ARG A 119 -6.67 -25.84 5.47
N SER A 120 -7.67 -26.26 6.24
CA SER A 120 -8.85 -26.93 5.69
C SER A 120 -9.61 -26.01 4.71
N ILE A 121 -9.72 -24.72 5.00
CA ILE A 121 -10.34 -23.74 4.08
C ILE A 121 -9.58 -23.69 2.75
N VAL A 122 -8.24 -23.57 2.79
CA VAL A 122 -7.43 -23.35 1.59
C VAL A 122 -7.20 -24.63 0.80
N VAL A 123 -6.95 -25.77 1.48
CA VAL A 123 -6.54 -27.02 0.84
C VAL A 123 -7.71 -27.92 0.50
N GLU A 124 -8.72 -27.97 1.37
CA GLU A 124 -9.87 -28.88 1.28
C GLU A 124 -11.14 -28.16 0.79
N GLY A 125 -11.10 -26.82 0.73
CA GLY A 125 -12.28 -26.03 0.34
C GLY A 125 -13.37 -25.97 1.40
N PHE A 126 -13.01 -26.26 2.68
CA PHE A 126 -13.96 -26.18 3.78
C PHE A 126 -14.45 -24.75 3.98
N VAL A 127 -15.77 -24.57 4.14
CA VAL A 127 -16.38 -23.26 4.40
C VAL A 127 -17.15 -23.34 5.72
N PRO A 128 -16.63 -22.73 6.81
CA PRO A 128 -17.34 -22.67 8.08
C PRO A 128 -18.65 -21.93 7.93
N SER A 129 -19.76 -22.54 8.34
CA SER A 129 -21.11 -21.97 8.18
C SER A 129 -21.31 -20.66 8.95
N ALA A 130 -20.58 -20.47 10.05
CA ALA A 130 -20.65 -19.26 10.88
C ALA A 130 -19.83 -18.08 10.32
N ARG A 131 -18.85 -18.34 9.42
CA ARG A 131 -17.88 -17.33 8.95
C ARG A 131 -17.51 -17.55 7.48
N PRO A 132 -18.49 -17.63 6.55
CA PRO A 132 -18.20 -17.94 5.14
C PRO A 132 -17.41 -16.82 4.43
N GLU A 133 -17.65 -15.57 4.79
CA GLU A 133 -16.96 -14.41 4.21
C GLU A 133 -15.48 -14.38 4.63
N ASP A 134 -15.20 -14.61 5.92
CA ASP A 134 -13.82 -14.71 6.43
C ASP A 134 -13.06 -15.88 5.77
N ALA A 135 -13.71 -17.03 5.57
CA ALA A 135 -13.10 -18.15 4.86
C ALA A 135 -12.80 -17.81 3.40
N HIS A 136 -13.70 -17.07 2.74
CA HIS A 136 -13.45 -16.55 1.40
C HIS A 136 -12.21 -15.66 1.38
N ASP A 137 -12.05 -14.77 2.36
CA ASP A 137 -10.93 -13.83 2.43
C ASP A 137 -9.57 -14.55 2.49
N VAL A 138 -9.48 -15.59 3.33
CA VAL A 138 -8.27 -16.42 3.41
C VAL A 138 -8.02 -17.14 2.08
N ALA A 139 -9.04 -17.78 1.49
CA ALA A 139 -8.92 -18.51 0.23
C ALA A 139 -8.61 -17.58 -0.95
N ALA A 140 -9.22 -16.37 -1.00
CA ALA A 140 -8.97 -15.38 -2.04
C ALA A 140 -7.54 -14.81 -1.95
N THR A 141 -7.08 -14.51 -0.73
CA THR A 141 -5.70 -14.08 -0.50
C THR A 141 -4.72 -15.16 -0.94
N TYR A 142 -4.97 -16.42 -0.55
CA TYR A 142 -4.12 -17.54 -0.98
C TYR A 142 -4.06 -17.65 -2.52
N ARG A 143 -5.20 -17.61 -3.21
CA ARG A 143 -5.24 -17.65 -4.69
C ARG A 143 -4.43 -16.51 -5.28
N LEU A 144 -4.58 -15.28 -4.78
CA LEU A 144 -3.88 -14.11 -5.27
C LEU A 144 -2.35 -14.27 -5.16
N VAL A 145 -1.85 -14.81 -4.04
CA VAL A 145 -0.40 -14.89 -3.77
C VAL A 145 0.24 -16.19 -4.25
N SER A 146 -0.54 -17.22 -4.58
CA SER A 146 -0.04 -18.50 -5.07
C SER A 146 -0.07 -18.64 -6.59
N ASP A 147 -1.04 -18.01 -7.28
CA ASP A 147 -1.24 -18.15 -8.72
C ASP A 147 -0.04 -17.58 -9.50
N PRO A 148 0.57 -18.37 -10.40
CA PRO A 148 1.69 -17.92 -11.23
C PRO A 148 1.42 -16.66 -12.05
N SER A 149 0.16 -16.38 -12.42
CA SER A 149 -0.22 -15.22 -13.22
C SER A 149 -0.26 -13.91 -12.41
N THR A 150 -0.40 -13.98 -11.09
CA THR A 150 -0.50 -12.83 -10.20
C THR A 150 0.68 -12.68 -9.26
N ARG A 151 1.24 -13.79 -8.74
CA ARG A 151 2.26 -13.81 -7.69
C ARG A 151 3.58 -13.09 -8.03
N SER A 152 3.86 -12.86 -9.32
CA SER A 152 5.06 -12.14 -9.80
C SER A 152 4.70 -10.98 -10.73
N ARG A 153 3.42 -10.65 -10.85
CA ARG A 153 2.98 -9.56 -11.72
C ARG A 153 3.21 -8.22 -11.04
N THR A 154 3.98 -7.35 -11.69
CA THR A 154 4.28 -5.99 -11.20
C THR A 154 3.75 -4.93 -12.17
N PRO A 155 3.34 -3.75 -11.68
CA PRO A 155 2.96 -2.66 -12.55
C PRO A 155 4.19 -2.05 -13.23
N SER A 156 4.09 -1.77 -14.52
CA SER A 156 5.11 -1.08 -15.32
C SER A 156 4.81 0.39 -15.55
N THR A 157 3.56 0.80 -15.38
CA THR A 157 3.09 2.19 -15.51
C THR A 157 2.11 2.52 -14.40
N ALA A 158 1.84 3.80 -14.17
CA ALA A 158 0.83 4.24 -13.22
C ALA A 158 -0.57 3.71 -13.57
N GLU A 159 -0.91 3.66 -14.87
CA GLU A 159 -2.16 3.08 -15.35
C GLU A 159 -2.25 1.60 -15.01
N SER A 160 -1.20 0.83 -15.28
CA SER A 160 -1.18 -0.60 -14.95
C SER A 160 -1.22 -0.86 -13.44
N LEU A 161 -0.72 0.05 -12.60
CA LEU A 161 -0.93 0.00 -11.15
C LEU A 161 -2.41 0.14 -10.79
N LEU A 162 -3.10 1.14 -11.34
CA LEU A 162 -4.53 1.37 -11.05
C LEU A 162 -5.39 0.18 -11.47
N ASP A 163 -5.13 -0.37 -12.65
CA ASP A 163 -5.85 -1.54 -13.18
C ASP A 163 -5.57 -2.80 -12.35
N MET A 164 -4.31 -2.99 -11.94
CA MET A 164 -3.91 -4.10 -11.06
C MET A 164 -4.60 -3.99 -9.70
N LEU A 165 -4.60 -2.81 -9.08
CA LEU A 165 -5.27 -2.56 -7.81
C LEU A 165 -6.75 -2.92 -7.89
N ARG A 166 -7.47 -2.43 -8.91
CA ARG A 166 -8.91 -2.72 -9.09
C ARG A 166 -9.17 -4.20 -9.32
N THR A 167 -8.41 -4.83 -10.20
CA THR A 167 -8.61 -6.25 -10.56
C THR A 167 -8.34 -7.16 -9.38
N GLN A 168 -7.21 -6.97 -8.69
CA GLN A 168 -6.85 -7.83 -7.56
C GLN A 168 -7.74 -7.58 -6.34
N HIS A 169 -8.16 -6.33 -6.12
CA HIS A 169 -9.14 -6.01 -5.08
C HIS A 169 -10.49 -6.68 -5.34
N ALA A 170 -10.98 -6.67 -6.59
CA ALA A 170 -12.22 -7.35 -6.95
C ALA A 170 -12.17 -8.86 -6.66
N MET A 171 -11.00 -9.50 -6.90
CA MET A 171 -10.79 -10.91 -6.55
C MET A 171 -10.77 -11.12 -5.03
N LEU A 172 -10.09 -10.24 -4.32
CA LEU A 172 -9.87 -10.35 -2.86
C LEU A 172 -11.17 -10.18 -2.08
N LEU A 173 -12.01 -9.23 -2.46
CA LEU A 173 -13.25 -8.84 -1.76
C LEU A 173 -14.54 -9.36 -2.44
N ALA A 174 -14.46 -10.38 -3.29
CA ALA A 174 -15.62 -10.87 -4.05
C ALA A 174 -16.80 -11.33 -3.18
N ALA A 175 -16.57 -11.77 -1.93
CA ALA A 175 -17.61 -12.12 -0.97
C ALA A 175 -18.21 -10.92 -0.22
N HIS A 176 -17.67 -9.72 -0.39
CA HIS A 176 -18.08 -8.49 0.31
C HIS A 176 -18.63 -7.44 -0.66
N PRO A 177 -19.81 -7.62 -1.26
CA PRO A 177 -20.36 -6.67 -2.25
C PRO A 177 -20.59 -5.26 -1.68
N ASP A 178 -20.84 -5.15 -0.37
CA ASP A 178 -20.97 -3.88 0.35
C ASP A 178 -19.67 -3.05 0.38
N LYS A 179 -18.50 -3.71 0.22
CA LYS A 179 -17.19 -3.08 0.11
C LYS A 179 -16.82 -2.67 -1.31
N ARG A 180 -17.72 -2.81 -2.27
CA ARG A 180 -17.57 -2.41 -3.68
C ARG A 180 -16.29 -2.97 -4.31
N PRO A 181 -16.17 -4.30 -4.49
CA PRO A 181 -14.98 -4.95 -5.03
C PRO A 181 -14.52 -4.32 -6.36
N GLY A 182 -13.26 -3.90 -6.43
CA GLY A 182 -12.65 -3.30 -7.61
C GLY A 182 -12.91 -1.79 -7.81
N GLU A 183 -13.72 -1.17 -6.94
CA GLU A 183 -14.00 0.26 -7.03
C GLU A 183 -13.23 1.05 -5.98
N PHE A 184 -12.58 2.14 -6.38
CA PHE A 184 -11.98 3.04 -5.40
C PHE A 184 -13.06 3.67 -4.52
N LYS A 185 -12.66 3.97 -3.28
CA LYS A 185 -13.55 4.57 -2.28
C LYS A 185 -14.16 5.88 -2.76
N ASN A 186 -15.41 6.11 -2.40
CA ASN A 186 -16.13 7.37 -2.64
C ASN A 186 -16.44 8.14 -1.35
N ARG A 187 -15.99 7.63 -0.21
CA ARG A 187 -16.10 8.24 1.12
C ARG A 187 -14.74 8.22 1.81
N PRO A 188 -14.45 9.20 2.70
CA PRO A 188 -13.26 9.16 3.55
C PRO A 188 -13.24 7.87 4.40
N ASN A 189 -12.05 7.32 4.58
CA ASN A 189 -11.81 6.21 5.51
C ASN A 189 -10.72 6.59 6.52
N TYR A 190 -10.72 5.89 7.66
CA TYR A 190 -9.93 6.24 8.83
C TYR A 190 -9.34 4.99 9.49
N ALA A 191 -8.16 5.16 10.11
CA ALA A 191 -7.62 4.21 11.07
C ALA A 191 -7.41 4.94 12.40
N GLY A 192 -8.25 4.64 13.39
CA GLY A 192 -8.30 5.45 14.61
C GLY A 192 -8.63 6.91 14.27
N GLY A 193 -7.79 7.86 14.69
CA GLY A 193 -7.93 9.29 14.37
C GLY A 193 -7.24 9.73 13.07
N TYR A 194 -6.61 8.81 12.33
CA TYR A 194 -5.86 9.12 11.12
C TYR A 194 -6.75 9.02 9.88
N GLU A 195 -6.91 10.12 9.14
CA GLU A 195 -7.65 10.19 7.88
C GLU A 195 -6.72 9.87 6.71
N PHE A 196 -7.09 8.89 5.89
CA PHE A 196 -6.37 8.56 4.67
C PHE A 196 -6.66 9.55 3.52
N VAL A 197 -6.03 9.34 2.36
CA VAL A 197 -6.20 10.20 1.18
C VAL A 197 -7.69 10.40 0.84
N ALA A 198 -8.11 11.63 0.61
CA ALA A 198 -9.51 11.93 0.23
C ALA A 198 -9.88 11.23 -1.10
N PRO A 199 -11.13 10.76 -1.27
CA PRO A 199 -11.54 9.98 -2.43
C PRO A 199 -11.17 10.60 -3.78
N GLU A 200 -11.38 11.91 -3.93
CA GLU A 200 -11.11 12.64 -5.17
C GLU A 200 -9.60 12.81 -5.49
N LEU A 201 -8.73 12.46 -4.54
CA LEU A 201 -7.28 12.54 -4.68
C LEU A 201 -6.62 11.17 -4.86
N VAL A 202 -7.36 10.07 -4.71
CA VAL A 202 -6.83 8.69 -4.73
C VAL A 202 -6.07 8.40 -6.01
N GLU A 203 -6.70 8.54 -7.17
CA GLU A 203 -6.06 8.20 -8.46
C GLU A 203 -4.83 9.06 -8.75
N GLY A 204 -4.93 10.36 -8.50
CA GLY A 204 -3.80 11.27 -8.71
C GLY A 204 -2.65 10.98 -7.76
N THR A 205 -2.93 10.62 -6.50
CA THR A 205 -1.91 10.26 -5.51
C THR A 205 -1.21 8.96 -5.87
N LEU A 206 -1.96 7.93 -6.28
CA LEU A 206 -1.38 6.65 -6.74
C LEU A 206 -0.50 6.86 -7.97
N ARG A 207 -0.96 7.63 -8.98
CA ARG A 207 -0.18 7.93 -10.19
C ARG A 207 1.11 8.66 -9.85
N ARG A 208 0.99 9.78 -9.13
CA ARG A 208 2.15 10.59 -8.76
C ARG A 208 3.11 9.81 -7.85
N GLY A 209 2.57 9.05 -6.90
CA GLY A 209 3.36 8.19 -6.03
C GLY A 209 4.13 7.13 -6.82
N PHE A 210 3.50 6.48 -7.79
CA PHE A 210 4.18 5.47 -8.61
C PHE A 210 5.33 6.05 -9.44
N GLU A 211 5.15 7.26 -10.02
CA GLU A 211 6.22 7.97 -10.74
C GLU A 211 7.45 8.25 -9.87
N ILE A 212 7.25 8.49 -8.57
CA ILE A 212 8.34 8.77 -7.62
C ILE A 212 9.20 7.52 -7.34
N LEU A 213 8.67 6.33 -7.62
CA LEU A 213 9.39 5.06 -7.41
C LEU A 213 10.42 4.77 -8.52
N ASP A 214 10.47 5.55 -9.60
CA ASP A 214 11.36 5.29 -10.74
C ASP A 214 12.86 5.14 -10.39
N PRO A 215 13.44 5.88 -9.42
CA PRO A 215 14.84 5.69 -9.03
C PRO A 215 15.13 4.34 -8.38
N LEU A 216 14.12 3.71 -7.76
CA LEU A 216 14.30 2.46 -7.03
C LEU A 216 14.37 1.26 -7.99
N THR A 217 15.57 0.73 -8.18
CA THR A 217 15.82 -0.45 -9.02
C THR A 217 15.92 -1.75 -8.23
N ASP A 218 16.27 -1.69 -6.94
CA ASP A 218 16.30 -2.86 -6.06
C ASP A 218 14.87 -3.34 -5.74
N PRO A 219 14.57 -4.64 -5.90
CA PRO A 219 13.23 -5.20 -5.67
C PRO A 219 12.70 -4.98 -4.26
N PHE A 220 13.56 -5.05 -3.23
CA PHE A 220 13.13 -4.81 -1.86
C PHE A 220 12.77 -3.34 -1.62
N GLN A 221 13.60 -2.41 -2.09
CA GLN A 221 13.33 -0.99 -1.98
C GLN A 221 12.01 -0.63 -2.66
N ARG A 222 11.80 -1.15 -3.88
CA ARG A 222 10.57 -0.94 -4.64
C ARG A 222 9.35 -1.55 -3.95
N ALA A 223 9.49 -2.76 -3.38
CA ALA A 223 8.42 -3.42 -2.62
C ALA A 223 8.01 -2.62 -1.38
N VAL A 224 8.97 -2.10 -0.61
CA VAL A 224 8.70 -1.26 0.57
C VAL A 224 7.96 0.02 0.18
N ALA A 225 8.41 0.69 -0.88
CA ALA A 225 7.78 1.93 -1.36
C ALA A 225 6.37 1.69 -1.91
N LEU A 226 6.12 0.59 -2.65
CA LEU A 226 4.79 0.18 -3.11
C LEU A 226 3.85 -0.14 -1.93
N MET A 227 4.35 -0.87 -0.93
CA MET A 227 3.59 -1.18 0.27
C MET A 227 3.14 0.10 0.97
N PHE A 228 4.05 1.04 1.18
CA PHE A 228 3.72 2.32 1.82
C PHE A 228 2.77 3.15 0.97
N LEU A 229 2.99 3.27 -0.34
CA LEU A 229 2.11 4.02 -1.24
C LEU A 229 0.66 3.52 -1.17
N ILE A 230 0.44 2.19 -1.21
CA ILE A 230 -0.90 1.61 -1.22
C ILE A 230 -1.55 1.73 0.16
N THR A 231 -0.81 1.44 1.24
CA THR A 231 -1.34 1.55 2.60
C THR A 231 -1.63 2.99 2.99
N GLU A 232 -0.80 3.94 2.59
CA GLU A 232 -0.97 5.36 2.90
C GLU A 232 -2.09 6.01 2.07
N CYS A 233 -2.21 5.64 0.80
CA CYS A 233 -3.31 6.10 -0.05
C CYS A 233 -4.65 5.53 0.40
N HIS A 234 -4.67 4.27 0.84
CA HIS A 234 -5.83 3.52 1.30
C HIS A 234 -7.01 3.62 0.32
N PRO A 235 -6.82 3.16 -0.94
CA PRO A 235 -7.70 3.50 -2.05
C PRO A 235 -9.09 2.87 -1.99
N PHE A 236 -9.34 1.83 -1.21
CA PHE A 236 -10.59 1.08 -1.16
C PHE A 236 -11.27 1.19 0.21
N ASP A 237 -12.52 0.75 0.30
CA ASP A 237 -13.27 0.74 1.56
C ASP A 237 -12.71 -0.26 2.57
N ASP A 238 -12.13 -1.39 2.08
CA ASP A 238 -11.48 -2.44 2.88
C ASP A 238 -10.40 -3.14 2.04
N GLY A 239 -9.66 -4.13 2.60
CA GLY A 239 -8.70 -4.97 1.89
C GLY A 239 -7.38 -4.32 1.47
N ASN A 240 -7.18 -3.04 1.81
CA ASN A 240 -6.00 -2.26 1.38
C ASN A 240 -4.68 -2.85 1.88
N GLY A 241 -4.63 -3.31 3.13
CA GLY A 241 -3.41 -3.91 3.71
C GLY A 241 -3.06 -5.23 3.06
N ARG A 242 -4.03 -6.14 2.88
CA ARG A 242 -3.85 -7.44 2.18
C ARG A 242 -3.32 -7.22 0.77
N LEU A 243 -3.94 -6.29 0.04
CA LEU A 243 -3.54 -5.96 -1.32
C LEU A 243 -2.14 -5.33 -1.39
N ALA A 244 -1.81 -4.41 -0.48
CA ALA A 244 -0.48 -3.80 -0.41
C ALA A 244 0.61 -4.84 -0.20
N ARG A 245 0.43 -5.78 0.73
CA ARG A 245 1.37 -6.86 0.99
C ARG A 245 1.51 -7.80 -0.20
N ALA A 246 0.39 -8.18 -0.84
CA ALA A 246 0.41 -9.04 -2.02
C ALA A 246 1.18 -8.42 -3.21
N ILE A 247 0.91 -7.15 -3.54
CA ILE A 247 1.57 -6.43 -4.64
C ILE A 247 3.06 -6.21 -4.35
N SER A 248 3.41 -5.89 -3.11
CA SER A 248 4.80 -5.71 -2.69
C SER A 248 5.58 -7.03 -2.78
N ASN A 249 4.97 -8.14 -2.36
CA ASN A 249 5.57 -9.47 -2.50
C ASN A 249 5.65 -9.94 -3.94
N ALA A 250 4.73 -9.52 -4.80
CA ALA A 250 4.84 -9.76 -6.23
C ALA A 250 6.08 -9.06 -6.85
N ALA A 251 6.41 -7.85 -6.39
CA ALA A 251 7.61 -7.14 -6.83
C ALA A 251 8.90 -7.86 -6.38
N LEU A 252 8.93 -8.39 -5.15
CA LEU A 252 10.05 -9.21 -4.67
C LEU A 252 10.21 -10.49 -5.50
N THR A 253 9.10 -11.20 -5.75
CA THR A 253 9.10 -12.43 -6.56
C THR A 253 9.57 -12.17 -7.98
N ALA A 254 9.12 -11.09 -8.63
CA ALA A 254 9.54 -10.69 -9.96
C ALA A 254 11.06 -10.38 -10.02
N GLY A 255 11.59 -9.84 -8.92
CA GLY A 255 13.03 -9.57 -8.76
C GLY A 255 13.85 -10.75 -8.25
N GLY A 256 13.27 -11.96 -8.14
CA GLY A 256 13.97 -13.15 -7.67
C GLY A 256 14.38 -13.10 -6.20
N GLN A 257 13.70 -12.27 -5.39
CA GLN A 257 13.96 -12.15 -3.95
C GLN A 257 12.88 -12.84 -3.11
N VAL A 258 13.28 -13.26 -1.91
CA VAL A 258 12.38 -13.82 -0.90
C VAL A 258 11.31 -12.80 -0.51
N ARG A 259 10.08 -13.27 -0.35
CA ARG A 259 8.93 -12.48 0.10
C ARG A 259 9.06 -12.03 1.54
N ILE A 260 8.26 -11.04 1.90
CA ILE A 260 8.09 -10.55 3.26
C ILE A 260 6.78 -11.13 3.82
N ILE A 261 6.88 -12.00 4.84
CA ILE A 261 5.74 -12.46 5.62
C ILE A 261 5.81 -11.80 7.00
N ILE A 262 4.72 -11.18 7.42
CA ILE A 262 4.60 -10.55 8.73
C ILE A 262 3.83 -11.53 9.65
N PRO A 263 4.50 -12.28 10.54
CA PRO A 263 3.82 -13.21 11.44
C PRO A 263 3.03 -12.49 12.53
N THR A 264 2.11 -13.22 13.16
CA THR A 264 1.19 -12.71 14.18
C THR A 264 1.90 -11.90 15.26
N VAL A 265 2.94 -12.46 15.88
CA VAL A 265 3.72 -11.80 16.94
C VAL A 265 4.34 -10.46 16.49
N TYR A 266 4.60 -10.30 15.21
CA TYR A 266 5.30 -9.13 14.66
C TYR A 266 4.34 -8.05 14.11
N ARG A 267 3.02 -8.29 14.20
CA ARG A 267 1.96 -7.38 13.74
C ARG A 267 2.11 -5.97 14.29
N ASN A 268 2.29 -5.84 15.61
CA ASN A 268 2.37 -4.52 16.25
C ASN A 268 3.62 -3.75 15.84
N ASN A 269 4.77 -4.41 15.66
CA ASN A 269 5.99 -3.79 15.13
C ASN A 269 5.76 -3.21 13.72
N TYR A 270 5.11 -3.98 12.85
CA TYR A 270 4.78 -3.57 11.48
C TYR A 270 3.83 -2.38 11.45
N LEU A 271 2.71 -2.45 12.18
CA LEU A 271 1.72 -1.37 12.22
C LEU A 271 2.28 -0.09 12.87
N ALA A 272 3.09 -0.22 13.92
CA ALA A 272 3.77 0.91 14.54
C ALA A 272 4.76 1.59 13.60
N ALA A 273 5.51 0.81 12.81
CA ALA A 273 6.46 1.35 11.84
C ALA A 273 5.75 2.10 10.69
N LEU A 274 4.65 1.55 10.17
CA LEU A 274 3.79 2.24 9.18
C LEU A 274 3.23 3.54 9.75
N SER A 275 2.57 3.48 10.91
CA SER A 275 1.99 4.65 11.57
C SER A 275 3.06 5.70 11.91
N GLY A 276 4.24 5.27 12.33
CA GLY A 276 5.37 6.15 12.58
C GLY A 276 5.76 6.98 11.38
N LEU A 277 5.82 6.37 10.20
CA LEU A 277 6.11 7.06 8.94
C LEU A 277 4.95 7.96 8.47
N SER A 278 3.71 7.50 8.61
CA SER A 278 2.50 8.28 8.29
C SER A 278 2.38 9.58 9.10
N ASN A 279 2.85 9.55 10.34
CA ASN A 279 2.78 10.70 11.24
C ASN A 279 4.01 11.63 11.17
N ARG A 280 5.15 11.14 10.66
CA ARG A 280 6.40 11.91 10.63
C ARG A 280 7.28 11.55 9.42
N ALA A 281 7.49 12.51 8.53
CA ALA A 281 8.50 12.39 7.49
C ALA A 281 9.89 12.12 8.12
N GLY A 282 10.67 11.24 7.48
CA GLY A 282 11.99 10.83 7.96
C GLY A 282 11.98 9.60 8.91
N ALA A 283 10.81 9.02 9.22
CA ALA A 283 10.72 7.79 10.02
C ALA A 283 10.83 6.49 9.18
N GLY A 284 11.24 6.58 7.92
CA GLY A 284 11.31 5.45 6.98
C GLY A 284 12.26 4.34 7.41
N GLU A 285 13.33 4.65 8.14
CA GLU A 285 14.31 3.67 8.63
C GLU A 285 13.67 2.55 9.47
N SER A 286 12.70 2.90 10.33
CA SER A 286 11.99 1.92 11.16
C SER A 286 11.19 0.93 10.32
N LEU A 287 10.48 1.42 9.28
CA LEU A 287 9.72 0.56 8.37
C LEU A 287 10.67 -0.35 7.57
N ILE A 288 11.76 0.19 7.05
CA ILE A 288 12.78 -0.56 6.31
C ILE A 288 13.36 -1.67 7.19
N ALA A 289 13.75 -1.35 8.44
CA ALA A 289 14.31 -2.32 9.38
C ALA A 289 13.32 -3.45 9.72
N VAL A 290 12.07 -3.10 10.00
CA VAL A 290 11.01 -4.07 10.31
C VAL A 290 10.76 -5.02 9.12
N LEU A 291 10.62 -4.49 7.92
CA LEU A 291 10.36 -5.30 6.73
C LEU A 291 11.58 -6.14 6.33
N ARG A 292 12.80 -5.62 6.49
CA ARG A 292 14.02 -6.38 6.25
C ARG A 292 14.19 -7.53 7.23
N PHE A 293 13.87 -7.31 8.50
CA PHE A 293 13.90 -8.38 9.51
C PHE A 293 12.88 -9.48 9.15
N ALA A 294 11.66 -9.10 8.78
CA ALA A 294 10.64 -10.05 8.35
C ALA A 294 11.06 -10.84 7.10
N GLN A 295 11.71 -10.19 6.11
CA GLN A 295 12.24 -10.87 4.92
C GLN A 295 13.33 -11.88 5.28
N ARG A 296 14.28 -11.50 6.15
CA ARG A 296 15.35 -12.40 6.65
C ARG A 296 14.78 -13.59 7.41
N TRP A 297 13.74 -13.37 8.20
CA TRP A 297 13.02 -14.43 8.90
C TRP A 297 12.33 -15.37 7.91
N THR A 298 11.59 -14.85 6.94
CA THR A 298 10.92 -15.63 5.90
C THR A 298 11.92 -16.49 5.11
N ALA A 299 13.10 -15.96 4.82
CA ALA A 299 14.17 -16.66 4.09
C ALA A 299 14.70 -17.91 4.81
N ARG A 300 14.59 -17.94 6.14
CA ARG A 300 15.15 -19.01 6.98
C ARG A 300 14.15 -20.11 7.31
N ILE A 301 12.88 -19.96 6.95
CA ILE A 301 11.87 -21.00 7.15
C ILE A 301 11.88 -21.94 5.94
N ASP A 302 11.85 -23.24 6.21
CA ASP A 302 11.67 -24.25 5.17
C ASP A 302 10.19 -24.41 4.83
N TRP A 303 9.79 -23.85 3.70
CA TRP A 303 8.42 -23.88 3.18
C TRP A 303 8.11 -25.10 2.31
N SER A 304 9.02 -26.07 2.20
CA SER A 304 8.86 -27.23 1.30
C SER A 304 7.81 -28.22 1.80
N ASP A 305 7.61 -28.29 3.11
CA ASP A 305 6.67 -29.16 3.80
C ASP A 305 5.86 -28.39 4.85
N TYR A 306 4.60 -28.79 5.05
CA TYR A 306 3.70 -28.10 5.99
C TYR A 306 4.11 -28.31 7.45
N ASP A 307 4.36 -29.55 7.84
CA ASP A 307 4.63 -29.87 9.24
C ASP A 307 5.95 -29.26 9.70
N GLN A 308 6.95 -29.31 8.82
CA GLN A 308 8.24 -28.67 9.04
C GLN A 308 8.12 -27.14 9.15
N ALA A 309 7.40 -26.51 8.23
CA ALA A 309 7.13 -25.06 8.30
C ALA A 309 6.40 -24.71 9.60
N ASN A 310 5.34 -25.42 9.95
CA ASN A 310 4.53 -25.17 11.14
C ASN A 310 5.32 -25.33 12.44
N GLU A 311 6.21 -26.33 12.53
CA GLU A 311 7.13 -26.49 13.65
C GLU A 311 8.09 -25.30 13.77
N GLN A 312 8.73 -24.91 12.65
CA GLN A 312 9.65 -23.77 12.62
C GLN A 312 8.95 -22.45 12.97
N LEU A 313 7.71 -22.24 12.51
CA LEU A 313 6.88 -21.10 12.88
C LEU A 313 6.58 -21.07 14.38
N THR A 314 6.29 -22.23 14.97
CA THR A 314 6.02 -22.37 16.40
C THR A 314 7.24 -22.03 17.24
N VAL A 315 8.40 -22.62 16.94
CA VAL A 315 9.64 -22.37 17.71
C VAL A 315 10.19 -20.96 17.56
N THR A 316 9.83 -20.27 16.46
CA THR A 316 10.18 -18.85 16.24
C THR A 316 9.17 -17.87 16.84
N ASN A 317 8.16 -18.33 17.56
CA ASN A 317 7.10 -17.54 18.19
C ASN A 317 6.12 -16.89 17.18
N ALA A 318 6.06 -17.36 15.93
CA ALA A 318 5.32 -16.70 14.86
C ALA A 318 3.81 -16.55 15.15
N PHE A 319 3.21 -17.49 15.87
CA PHE A 319 1.77 -17.54 16.17
C PHE A 319 1.36 -16.81 17.46
N ILE A 320 2.32 -16.31 18.25
CA ILE A 320 1.99 -15.69 19.53
C ILE A 320 1.15 -14.43 19.31
N ASP A 321 0.07 -14.30 20.06
CA ASP A 321 -0.77 -13.11 20.06
C ASP A 321 0.05 -11.84 20.36
N PRO A 322 -0.11 -10.76 19.57
CA PRO A 322 0.72 -9.57 19.72
C PRO A 322 0.55 -8.89 21.09
N GLY A 323 -0.65 -8.90 21.66
CA GLY A 323 -0.90 -8.34 22.99
C GLY A 323 -0.29 -9.20 24.10
N LEU A 324 -0.24 -10.52 23.94
CA LEU A 324 0.46 -11.40 24.84
C LEU A 324 1.98 -11.18 24.73
N ALA A 325 2.50 -11.07 23.51
CA ALA A 325 3.92 -10.80 23.26
C ALA A 325 4.37 -9.51 23.94
N ASP A 326 3.63 -8.42 23.80
CA ASP A 326 3.91 -7.14 24.46
C ASP A 326 3.94 -7.24 25.99
N ARG A 327 3.02 -8.02 26.58
CA ARG A 327 2.95 -8.21 28.05
C ARG A 327 4.06 -9.12 28.60
N THR A 328 4.51 -10.11 27.82
CA THR A 328 5.46 -11.13 28.27
C THR A 328 6.89 -10.89 27.80
N GLY A 329 7.11 -9.89 26.93
CA GLY A 329 8.40 -9.62 26.31
C GLY A 329 8.83 -10.67 25.28
N GLN A 330 7.89 -11.53 24.82
CA GLN A 330 8.16 -12.50 23.77
C GLN A 330 8.29 -11.78 22.42
N GLN A 331 9.23 -12.22 21.61
CA GLN A 331 9.53 -11.61 20.32
C GLN A 331 9.65 -12.66 19.24
N LEU A 332 9.49 -12.23 17.99
CA LEU A 332 9.83 -13.04 16.83
C LEU A 332 11.33 -13.38 16.87
N LYS A 333 11.65 -14.67 16.78
CA LYS A 333 13.02 -15.18 16.78
C LYS A 333 13.44 -15.55 15.36
N LEU A 334 14.67 -15.22 14.98
CA LEU A 334 15.25 -15.81 13.78
C LEU A 334 15.51 -17.31 14.03
N PRO A 335 15.19 -18.18 13.05
CA PRO A 335 15.58 -19.59 13.14
C PRO A 335 17.10 -19.74 13.34
N ALA A 336 17.48 -20.68 14.20
CA ALA A 336 18.88 -20.93 14.61
C ALA A 336 19.51 -22.12 13.86
N PHE A 337 18.95 -22.51 12.71
CA PHE A 337 19.41 -23.65 11.90
C PHE A 337 19.97 -23.21 10.57
#